data_115fa90f67492f1b0d0c9a20c2016d7c
#
_entry.id   115fa90f67492f1b0d0c9a20c2016d7c
#
_cell.length_a   1.000
_cell.length_b   1.000
_cell.length_c   1.000
_cell.angle_alpha   90.00
_cell.angle_beta   90.00
_cell.angle_gamma   90.00
#
_symmetry.space_group_name_H-M   'P 1'
#
loop_
_entity.id
_entity.type
_entity.pdbx_description
1 polymer ?
#
loop_
_entity_poly.entity_id
_entity_poly.type
_entity_poly.pdbx_seq_one_letter_code
_entity_poly.pdbx_strand_id
1 'polypeptide(L)'
;MALVKDKVASAAFLLFLLAQLLFLAPVNCDDEEGHVLSGINSYRQSHSLPPLTKQDKADCLADEIADEMEHQPCPRGGITPAPVSQFAQYPKLLDKCDIDINTTIEGVILPVCVHDRVATLVITNYTQSQHARYLNNSKYTGAGVGTENGWTVLVLTTNTVGGSFASGVTSLINSSVFGRSIHYYFMFLLLGLFLVNHVH
;
A
#
# COMPACT_ATOMS: atom_id res chain seq x y z
N MET A 1 42.27 37.10 -4.01
CA MET A 1 40.95 36.85 -4.63
C MET A 1 40.62 35.38 -4.82
N ALA A 2 41.58 34.47 -4.99
CA ALA A 2 41.33 33.02 -5.13
C ALA A 2 40.70 32.38 -3.90
N LEU A 3 41.19 32.62 -2.71
CA LEU A 3 40.74 32.03 -1.44
C LEU A 3 39.25 32.30 -1.09
N VAL A 4 38.65 33.36 -1.58
CA VAL A 4 37.24 33.69 -1.36
C VAL A 4 36.34 32.90 -2.31
N LYS A 5 36.79 32.66 -3.54
CA LYS A 5 36.09 31.86 -4.53
C LYS A 5 35.96 30.40 -4.10
N ASP A 6 37.03 29.83 -3.53
CA ASP A 6 37.01 28.42 -3.06
C ASP A 6 36.06 28.21 -1.87
N LYS A 7 35.96 29.18 -0.96
CA LYS A 7 35.04 29.13 0.18
C LYS A 7 33.58 29.26 -0.25
N VAL A 8 33.27 30.08 -1.24
CA VAL A 8 31.92 30.25 -1.77
C VAL A 8 31.49 29.00 -2.55
N ALA A 9 32.39 28.41 -3.34
CA ALA A 9 32.11 27.17 -4.06
C ALA A 9 31.85 25.99 -3.10
N SER A 10 32.64 25.89 -2.02
CA SER A 10 32.47 24.86 -0.99
C SER A 10 31.14 25.03 -0.22
N ALA A 11 30.76 26.27 0.11
CA ALA A 11 29.46 26.53 0.79
C ALA A 11 28.26 26.23 -0.12
N ALA A 12 28.35 26.59 -1.41
CA ALA A 12 27.31 26.27 -2.38
C ALA A 12 27.13 24.76 -2.59
N PHE A 13 28.22 24.00 -2.60
CA PHE A 13 28.21 22.55 -2.72
C PHE A 13 27.60 21.87 -1.48
N LEU A 14 27.91 22.37 -0.28
CA LEU A 14 27.32 21.91 0.98
C LEU A 14 25.81 22.17 1.03
N LEU A 15 25.36 23.35 0.62
CA LEU A 15 23.94 23.71 0.52
C LEU A 15 23.19 22.83 -0.48
N PHE A 16 23.83 22.51 -1.61
CA PHE A 16 23.26 21.62 -2.62
C PHE A 16 23.12 20.18 -2.10
N LEU A 17 24.12 19.66 -1.37
CA LEU A 17 24.05 18.35 -0.72
C LEU A 17 22.96 18.30 0.37
N LEU A 18 22.81 19.36 1.18
CA LEU A 18 21.76 19.46 2.18
C LEU A 18 20.36 19.50 1.54
N ALA A 19 20.20 20.23 0.43
CA ALA A 19 18.96 20.25 -0.33
C ALA A 19 18.57 18.86 -0.87
N GLN A 20 19.55 18.10 -1.37
CA GLN A 20 19.32 16.73 -1.85
C GLN A 20 18.89 15.78 -0.73
N LEU A 21 19.43 15.93 0.49
CA LEU A 21 19.03 15.15 1.67
C LEU A 21 17.57 15.42 2.07
N LEU A 22 17.07 16.65 1.91
CA LEU A 22 15.69 17.01 2.18
C LEU A 22 14.69 16.41 1.16
N PHE A 23 15.12 16.18 -0.09
CA PHE A 23 14.30 15.54 -1.11
C PHE A 23 14.27 14.01 -1.01
N LEU A 24 15.15 13.40 -0.21
CA LEU A 24 15.21 11.94 -0.01
C LEU A 24 14.39 11.47 1.19
N ALA A 25 13.85 12.38 2.01
CA ALA A 25 12.91 11.99 3.06
C ALA A 25 11.62 11.51 2.38
N PRO A 26 11.21 10.23 2.54
CA PRO A 26 9.89 9.81 2.12
C PRO A 26 8.89 10.64 2.94
N VAL A 27 8.09 11.43 2.26
CA VAL A 27 6.88 12.00 2.86
C VAL A 27 5.94 10.81 3.04
N ASN A 28 5.98 10.18 4.21
CA ASN A 28 4.92 9.30 4.61
C ASN A 28 3.69 10.21 4.80
N CYS A 29 2.82 10.25 3.82
CA CYS A 29 1.43 10.59 4.06
C CYS A 29 0.94 9.49 5.00
N ASP A 30 0.70 9.87 6.23
CA ASP A 30 0.16 9.03 7.28
C ASP A 30 -1.32 8.82 6.90
N ASP A 31 -1.57 7.88 6.00
CA ASP A 31 -2.89 7.55 5.54
C ASP A 31 -3.60 6.66 6.56
N GLU A 32 -4.89 6.83 6.70
CA GLU A 32 -5.74 6.07 7.62
C GLU A 32 -5.61 4.55 7.39
N GLU A 33 -5.47 4.15 6.15
CA GLU A 33 -5.30 2.76 5.70
C GLU A 33 -3.97 2.17 6.17
N GLY A 34 -2.89 2.93 6.08
CA GLY A 34 -1.58 2.54 6.60
C GLY A 34 -1.61 2.33 8.11
N HIS A 35 -2.35 3.15 8.86
CA HIS A 35 -2.55 2.95 10.30
C HIS A 35 -3.34 1.66 10.60
N VAL A 36 -4.40 1.38 9.86
CA VAL A 36 -5.18 0.15 10.01
C VAL A 36 -4.31 -1.08 9.73
N LEU A 37 -3.59 -1.10 8.61
CA LEU A 37 -2.69 -2.21 8.27
C LEU A 37 -1.58 -2.40 9.31
N SER A 38 -1.00 -1.31 9.80
CA SER A 38 0.02 -1.33 10.85
C SER A 38 -0.53 -1.91 12.16
N GLY A 39 -1.75 -1.52 12.56
CA GLY A 39 -2.42 -2.05 13.74
C GLY A 39 -2.73 -3.55 13.62
N ILE A 40 -3.22 -3.99 12.47
CA ILE A 40 -3.44 -5.40 12.16
C ILE A 40 -2.13 -6.19 12.20
N ASN A 41 -1.05 -5.65 11.66
CA ASN A 41 0.26 -6.29 11.67
C ASN A 41 0.83 -6.39 13.08
N SER A 42 0.62 -5.38 13.93
CA SER A 42 0.99 -5.43 15.35
C SER A 42 0.22 -6.54 16.08
N TYR A 43 -1.09 -6.68 15.81
CA TYR A 43 -1.90 -7.77 16.33
C TYR A 43 -1.36 -9.14 15.88
N ARG A 44 -1.07 -9.33 14.60
CA ARG A 44 -0.51 -10.59 14.08
C ARG A 44 0.83 -10.94 14.71
N GLN A 45 1.70 -9.97 14.88
CA GLN A 45 3.00 -10.16 15.54
C GLN A 45 2.83 -10.61 17.01
N SER A 46 1.86 -10.05 17.74
CA SER A 46 1.56 -10.48 19.11
C SER A 46 1.08 -11.94 19.18
N HIS A 47 0.58 -12.49 18.06
CA HIS A 47 0.20 -13.89 17.89
C HIS A 47 1.27 -14.74 17.20
N SER A 48 2.51 -14.24 17.13
CA SER A 48 3.65 -14.93 16.47
C SER A 48 3.43 -15.25 14.99
N LEU A 49 2.64 -14.42 14.30
CA LEU A 49 2.41 -14.53 12.86
C LEU A 49 3.23 -13.48 12.10
N PRO A 50 3.70 -13.80 10.89
CA PRO A 50 4.37 -12.82 10.03
C PRO A 50 3.41 -11.69 9.66
N PRO A 51 3.90 -10.45 9.50
CA PRO A 51 3.09 -9.32 9.04
C PRO A 51 2.59 -9.56 7.63
N LEU A 52 1.44 -8.98 7.32
CA LEU A 52 0.90 -8.89 5.96
C LEU A 52 1.65 -7.82 5.17
N THR A 53 1.97 -8.11 3.92
CA THR A 53 2.56 -7.13 3.00
C THR A 53 1.46 -6.39 2.25
N LYS A 54 1.62 -5.08 2.07
CA LYS A 54 0.69 -4.27 1.26
C LYS A 54 0.72 -4.77 -0.20
N GLN A 55 -0.47 -4.93 -0.80
CA GLN A 55 -0.66 -5.41 -2.16
C GLN A 55 -1.51 -4.40 -2.94
N ASP A 56 -0.93 -3.72 -3.91
CA ASP A 56 -1.56 -2.61 -4.64
C ASP A 56 -2.90 -2.99 -5.28
N LYS A 57 -3.03 -4.20 -5.81
CA LYS A 57 -4.27 -4.68 -6.41
C LYS A 57 -5.35 -4.98 -5.37
N ALA A 58 -4.95 -5.48 -4.22
CA ALA A 58 -5.85 -5.70 -3.10
C ALA A 58 -6.30 -4.37 -2.48
N ASP A 59 -5.40 -3.36 -2.43
CA ASP A 59 -5.77 -1.99 -2.04
C ASP A 59 -6.81 -1.43 -3.01
N CYS A 60 -6.52 -1.41 -4.32
CA CYS A 60 -7.45 -0.96 -5.33
C CYS A 60 -8.84 -1.62 -5.17
N LEU A 61 -8.87 -2.93 -4.97
CA LEU A 61 -10.15 -3.63 -4.79
C LEU A 61 -10.83 -3.24 -3.47
N ALA A 62 -10.08 -3.03 -2.41
CA ALA A 62 -10.60 -2.60 -1.12
C ALA A 62 -11.24 -1.21 -1.21
N ASP A 63 -10.60 -0.26 -1.92
CA ASP A 63 -11.13 1.07 -2.18
C ASP A 63 -12.42 1.01 -2.98
N GLU A 64 -12.42 0.31 -4.10
CA GLU A 64 -13.61 0.18 -4.95
C GLU A 64 -14.80 -0.43 -4.21
N ILE A 65 -14.55 -1.38 -3.29
CA ILE A 65 -15.59 -1.96 -2.46
C ILE A 65 -16.06 -0.96 -1.39
N ALA A 66 -15.14 -0.21 -0.78
CA ALA A 66 -15.50 0.81 0.20
C ALA A 66 -16.38 1.90 -0.42
N ASP A 67 -16.06 2.35 -1.64
CA ASP A 67 -16.86 3.29 -2.44
C ASP A 67 -18.28 2.75 -2.68
N GLU A 68 -18.43 1.48 -3.08
CA GLU A 68 -19.76 0.88 -3.27
C GLU A 68 -20.57 0.79 -1.96
N MET A 69 -19.88 0.72 -0.83
CA MET A 69 -20.52 0.65 0.50
C MET A 69 -20.80 2.03 1.10
N GLU A 70 -20.26 3.11 0.53
CA GLU A 70 -20.35 4.48 1.05
C GLU A 70 -21.77 4.89 1.48
N HIS A 71 -22.76 4.56 0.65
CA HIS A 71 -24.15 4.95 0.87
C HIS A 71 -24.96 3.93 1.70
N GLN A 72 -24.32 2.84 2.14
CA GLN A 72 -25.00 1.85 2.95
C GLN A 72 -24.91 2.22 4.43
N PRO A 73 -26.04 2.14 5.18
CA PRO A 73 -26.01 2.44 6.61
C PRO A 73 -25.19 1.38 7.35
N CYS A 74 -24.41 1.80 8.34
CA CYS A 74 -23.70 0.89 9.22
C CYS A 74 -24.68 -0.07 9.93
N PRO A 75 -24.56 -1.39 9.78
CA PRO A 75 -25.44 -2.33 10.43
C PRO A 75 -25.23 -2.33 11.95
N ARG A 76 -26.34 -2.34 12.70
CA ARG A 76 -26.30 -2.52 14.15
C ARG A 76 -25.99 -3.99 14.47
N GLY A 77 -24.81 -4.28 15.01
CA GLY A 77 -24.47 -5.65 15.46
C GLY A 77 -23.31 -6.32 14.74
N GLY A 78 -22.55 -5.57 13.98
CA GLY A 78 -21.36 -6.04 13.26
C GLY A 78 -21.70 -6.71 11.92
N ILE A 79 -20.72 -6.75 11.03
CA ILE A 79 -20.87 -7.32 9.70
C ILE A 79 -20.26 -8.72 9.72
N THR A 80 -20.97 -9.64 9.09
CA THR A 80 -20.39 -10.95 8.79
C THR A 80 -19.42 -10.82 7.63
N PRO A 81 -18.27 -11.49 7.66
CA PRO A 81 -17.41 -11.59 6.49
C PRO A 81 -18.24 -12.06 5.30
N ALA A 82 -18.27 -11.26 4.26
CA ALA A 82 -18.98 -11.62 3.05
C ALA A 82 -18.02 -12.41 2.13
N PRO A 83 -18.48 -13.55 1.57
CA PRO A 83 -17.76 -14.12 0.45
C PRO A 83 -17.73 -13.10 -0.69
N VAL A 84 -16.62 -13.02 -1.35
CA VAL A 84 -16.32 -12.10 -2.46
C VAL A 84 -17.46 -12.04 -3.51
N SER A 85 -18.17 -13.15 -3.71
CA SER A 85 -19.29 -13.25 -4.67
C SER A 85 -20.57 -12.48 -4.29
N GLN A 86 -20.64 -11.86 -3.12
CA GLN A 86 -21.85 -11.12 -2.68
C GLN A 86 -21.92 -9.67 -3.20
N PHE A 87 -20.84 -9.15 -3.75
CA PHE A 87 -20.86 -7.82 -4.36
C PHE A 87 -21.42 -7.92 -5.79
N ALA A 88 -22.56 -7.32 -6.04
CA ALA A 88 -23.27 -7.39 -7.33
C ALA A 88 -22.44 -6.92 -8.54
N GLN A 89 -21.44 -6.08 -8.29
CA GLN A 89 -20.54 -5.50 -9.29
C GLN A 89 -19.12 -6.09 -9.26
N TYR A 90 -18.90 -7.15 -8.51
CA TYR A 90 -17.58 -7.71 -8.28
C TYR A 90 -16.72 -7.93 -9.55
N PRO A 91 -17.24 -8.49 -10.65
CA PRO A 91 -16.44 -8.63 -11.86
C PRO A 91 -15.94 -7.29 -12.41
N LYS A 92 -16.75 -6.22 -12.33
CA LYS A 92 -16.35 -4.88 -12.79
C LYS A 92 -15.27 -4.27 -11.89
N LEU A 93 -15.34 -4.52 -10.57
CA LEU A 93 -14.32 -4.05 -9.62
C LEU A 93 -12.99 -4.75 -9.88
N LEU A 94 -13.04 -6.05 -10.15
CA LEU A 94 -11.85 -6.80 -10.53
C LEU A 94 -11.22 -6.26 -11.82
N ASP A 95 -12.04 -5.97 -12.84
CA ASP A 95 -11.58 -5.39 -14.11
C ASP A 95 -10.92 -4.02 -13.90
N LYS A 96 -11.52 -3.15 -13.05
CA LYS A 96 -10.93 -1.86 -12.69
C LYS A 96 -9.54 -2.00 -12.07
N CYS A 97 -9.35 -3.00 -11.23
CA CYS A 97 -8.10 -3.26 -10.53
C CYS A 97 -7.15 -4.20 -11.29
N ASP A 98 -7.49 -4.56 -12.54
CA ASP A 98 -6.70 -5.51 -13.36
C ASP A 98 -6.43 -6.83 -12.62
N ILE A 99 -7.48 -7.42 -12.03
CA ILE A 99 -7.41 -8.69 -11.27
C ILE A 99 -8.16 -9.79 -12.03
N ASP A 100 -7.51 -10.93 -12.22
CA ASP A 100 -8.17 -12.13 -12.74
C ASP A 100 -9.02 -12.80 -11.64
N ILE A 101 -10.28 -13.03 -11.92
CA ILE A 101 -11.23 -13.66 -10.99
C ILE A 101 -10.73 -15.02 -10.45
N ASN A 102 -10.01 -15.78 -11.27
CA ASN A 102 -9.48 -17.09 -10.87
C ASN A 102 -8.38 -16.98 -9.79
N THR A 103 -7.79 -15.80 -9.63
CA THR A 103 -6.76 -15.54 -8.63
C THR A 103 -7.30 -14.99 -7.30
N THR A 104 -8.63 -14.92 -7.14
CA THR A 104 -9.29 -14.37 -5.94
C THR A 104 -9.95 -15.42 -5.05
N ILE A 105 -10.02 -16.68 -5.48
CA ILE A 105 -10.81 -17.77 -4.87
C ILE A 105 -10.41 -18.02 -3.41
N GLU A 106 -9.13 -17.89 -3.09
CA GLU A 106 -8.60 -18.13 -1.74
C GLU A 106 -8.46 -16.86 -0.89
N GLY A 107 -8.78 -15.72 -1.47
CA GLY A 107 -8.82 -14.44 -0.78
C GLY A 107 -10.07 -14.28 0.08
N VAL A 108 -10.08 -13.21 0.87
CA VAL A 108 -11.27 -12.86 1.67
C VAL A 108 -11.41 -11.35 1.78
N ILE A 109 -12.65 -10.88 1.75
CA ILE A 109 -13.02 -9.47 1.93
C ILE A 109 -13.70 -9.34 3.28
N LEU A 110 -13.20 -8.42 4.09
CA LEU A 110 -13.61 -8.20 5.46
C LEU A 110 -14.03 -6.73 5.63
N PRO A 111 -15.30 -6.38 5.36
CA PRO A 111 -15.80 -5.04 5.60
C PRO A 111 -16.11 -4.84 7.09
N VAL A 112 -15.82 -3.65 7.58
CA VAL A 112 -16.13 -3.15 8.92
C VAL A 112 -16.67 -1.74 8.80
N CYS A 113 -17.71 -1.41 9.57
CA CYS A 113 -18.23 -0.05 9.63
C CYS A 113 -18.06 0.55 11.02
N VAL A 114 -17.40 1.73 11.08
CA VAL A 114 -17.18 2.53 12.30
C VAL A 114 -17.52 3.99 11.97
N HIS A 115 -18.54 4.54 12.61
CA HIS A 115 -19.18 5.81 12.24
C HIS A 115 -18.21 7.00 12.15
N ASP A 116 -17.22 7.08 13.04
CA ASP A 116 -16.27 8.21 13.10
C ASP A 116 -14.87 7.79 12.61
N ARG A 117 -14.74 6.67 11.96
CA ARG A 117 -13.47 6.09 11.45
C ARG A 117 -12.31 6.13 12.47
N VAL A 118 -12.62 5.97 13.74
CA VAL A 118 -11.59 5.92 14.79
C VAL A 118 -10.75 4.68 14.59
N ALA A 119 -9.50 4.81 14.16
CA ALA A 119 -8.63 3.69 13.79
C ALA A 119 -8.53 2.60 14.86
N THR A 120 -8.50 2.98 16.16
CA THR A 120 -8.49 2.01 17.26
C THR A 120 -9.78 1.19 17.33
N LEU A 121 -10.94 1.76 17.02
CA LEU A 121 -12.21 1.03 16.97
C LEU A 121 -12.29 0.13 15.75
N VAL A 122 -11.78 0.58 14.60
CA VAL A 122 -11.65 -0.24 13.39
C VAL A 122 -10.79 -1.47 13.68
N ILE A 123 -9.59 -1.27 14.24
CA ILE A 123 -8.70 -2.37 14.61
C ILE A 123 -9.34 -3.30 15.66
N THR A 124 -10.06 -2.75 16.64
CA THR A 124 -10.79 -3.53 17.64
C THR A 124 -11.86 -4.41 16.98
N ASN A 125 -12.62 -3.86 16.03
CA ASN A 125 -13.61 -4.63 15.28
C ASN A 125 -12.96 -5.79 14.50
N TYR A 126 -11.82 -5.59 13.90
CA TYR A 126 -11.09 -6.66 13.20
C TYR A 126 -10.55 -7.73 14.17
N THR A 127 -10.02 -7.34 15.31
CA THR A 127 -9.26 -8.22 16.20
C THR A 127 -10.13 -8.90 17.27
N GLN A 128 -11.31 -8.35 17.60
CA GLN A 128 -12.20 -8.86 18.64
C GLN A 128 -13.54 -9.39 18.11
N SER A 129 -13.69 -9.53 16.79
CA SER A 129 -14.87 -10.11 16.17
C SER A 129 -14.56 -11.43 15.47
N GLN A 130 -15.52 -11.93 14.71
CA GLN A 130 -15.31 -13.10 13.84
C GLN A 130 -14.26 -12.90 12.75
N HIS A 131 -13.85 -11.65 12.46
CA HIS A 131 -12.75 -11.35 11.51
C HIS A 131 -11.40 -11.84 12.04
N ALA A 132 -11.21 -11.88 13.36
CA ALA A 132 -9.98 -12.33 14.01
C ALA A 132 -9.52 -13.72 13.53
N ARG A 133 -10.44 -14.62 13.19
CA ARG A 133 -10.09 -15.96 12.65
C ARG A 133 -9.31 -15.89 11.34
N TYR A 134 -9.57 -14.88 10.51
CA TYR A 134 -8.83 -14.67 9.27
C TYR A 134 -7.48 -14.03 9.54
N LEU A 135 -7.44 -13.06 10.46
CA LEU A 135 -6.19 -12.40 10.84
C LEU A 135 -5.21 -13.37 11.52
N ASN A 136 -5.71 -14.37 12.22
CA ASN A 136 -4.92 -15.41 12.89
C ASN A 136 -4.52 -16.58 11.96
N ASN A 137 -4.87 -16.50 10.69
CA ASN A 137 -4.54 -17.56 9.74
C ASN A 137 -3.26 -17.21 8.97
N SER A 138 -2.24 -18.07 9.10
CA SER A 138 -0.93 -17.91 8.47
C SER A 138 -0.95 -18.04 6.94
N LYS A 139 -2.05 -18.56 6.35
CA LYS A 139 -2.18 -18.65 4.88
C LYS A 139 -2.20 -17.28 4.22
N TYR A 140 -2.70 -16.25 4.92
CA TYR A 140 -2.73 -14.89 4.41
C TYR A 140 -1.37 -14.22 4.60
N THR A 141 -0.83 -13.70 3.51
CA THR A 141 0.50 -13.10 3.44
C THR A 141 0.50 -11.67 2.93
N GLY A 142 -0.59 -11.26 2.29
CA GLY A 142 -0.76 -9.89 1.81
C GLY A 142 -2.12 -9.33 2.17
N ALA A 143 -2.23 -8.01 2.09
CA ALA A 143 -3.47 -7.28 2.35
C ALA A 143 -3.55 -5.99 1.54
N GLY A 144 -4.80 -5.59 1.27
CA GLY A 144 -5.19 -4.24 0.85
C GLY A 144 -6.21 -3.66 1.82
N VAL A 145 -6.17 -2.37 2.02
CA VAL A 145 -7.12 -1.63 2.88
C VAL A 145 -7.68 -0.47 2.07
N GLY A 146 -9.02 -0.32 2.11
CA GLY A 146 -9.72 0.83 1.54
C GLY A 146 -10.70 1.41 2.55
N THR A 147 -10.92 2.73 2.50
CA THR A 147 -11.74 3.43 3.48
C THR A 147 -12.63 4.47 2.82
N GLU A 148 -13.95 4.42 3.07
CA GLU A 148 -14.91 5.41 2.61
C GLU A 148 -16.08 5.57 3.60
N ASN A 149 -16.40 6.80 3.97
CA ASN A 149 -17.58 7.21 4.77
C ASN A 149 -17.95 6.31 5.97
N GLY A 150 -16.96 5.96 6.79
CA GLY A 150 -17.16 5.08 7.96
C GLY A 150 -16.97 3.61 7.67
N TRP A 151 -16.87 3.21 6.41
CA TRP A 151 -16.51 1.86 6.00
C TRP A 151 -15.00 1.70 5.91
N THR A 152 -14.52 0.58 6.37
CA THR A 152 -13.14 0.12 6.16
C THR A 152 -13.22 -1.31 5.62
N VAL A 153 -12.61 -1.54 4.49
CA VAL A 153 -12.56 -2.85 3.83
C VAL A 153 -11.14 -3.38 3.87
N LEU A 154 -10.96 -4.57 4.40
CA LEU A 154 -9.70 -5.28 4.38
C LEU A 154 -9.81 -6.47 3.43
N VAL A 155 -8.99 -6.48 2.39
CA VAL A 155 -8.84 -7.59 1.45
C VAL A 155 -7.59 -8.38 1.82
N LEU A 156 -7.73 -9.67 2.15
CA LEU A 156 -6.59 -10.54 2.47
C LEU A 156 -6.25 -11.44 1.28
N THR A 157 -4.98 -11.52 0.96
CA THR A 157 -4.43 -12.30 -0.15
C THR A 157 -3.53 -13.42 0.35
N THR A 158 -3.31 -14.43 -0.50
CA THR A 158 -2.35 -15.51 -0.23
C THR A 158 -1.20 -15.45 -1.25
N ASN A 159 -0.16 -16.22 -1.02
CA ASN A 159 0.95 -16.39 -1.98
C ASN A 159 0.71 -17.52 -3.00
N THR A 160 -0.49 -18.08 -3.03
CA THR A 160 -0.90 -19.11 -4.00
C THR A 160 -1.45 -18.46 -5.27
N VAL A 161 -1.50 -19.20 -6.36
CA VAL A 161 -2.10 -18.72 -7.62
C VAL A 161 -3.56 -18.33 -7.43
N GLY A 162 -4.33 -19.11 -6.65
CA GLY A 162 -5.76 -18.89 -6.41
C GLY A 162 -6.09 -17.77 -5.42
N GLY A 163 -5.09 -17.13 -4.81
CA GLY A 163 -5.32 -16.06 -3.82
C GLY A 163 -4.38 -14.87 -3.95
N SER A 164 -3.62 -14.78 -5.04
CA SER A 164 -2.60 -13.75 -5.26
C SER A 164 -3.14 -12.41 -5.77
N PHE A 165 -4.38 -12.38 -6.24
CA PHE A 165 -5.00 -11.22 -6.89
C PHE A 165 -4.18 -10.69 -8.09
N ALA A 166 -3.59 -11.61 -8.84
CA ALA A 166 -2.77 -11.29 -10.00
C ALA A 166 -3.63 -10.91 -11.23
N SER A 167 -2.99 -10.25 -12.21
CA SER A 167 -3.59 -10.02 -13.53
C SER A 167 -3.79 -11.32 -14.29
N GLY A 168 -4.80 -11.38 -15.15
CA GLY A 168 -5.08 -12.53 -16.01
C GLY A 168 -4.03 -12.75 -17.11
N VAL A 169 -3.22 -11.74 -17.40
CA VAL A 169 -2.08 -11.86 -18.31
C VAL A 169 -0.84 -12.08 -17.44
N THR A 170 -0.30 -13.28 -17.44
CA THR A 170 1.04 -13.56 -16.92
C THR A 170 2.04 -12.78 -17.77
N SER A 171 2.23 -11.49 -17.46
CA SER A 171 3.37 -10.76 -17.97
C SER A 171 4.61 -11.31 -17.29
N LEU A 172 5.32 -12.21 -17.98
CA LEU A 172 6.65 -12.72 -17.61
C LEU A 172 7.72 -11.61 -17.65
N ILE A 173 7.34 -10.36 -17.41
CA ILE A 173 8.26 -9.23 -17.34
C ILE A 173 8.17 -8.67 -15.93
N ASN A 174 9.10 -9.11 -15.11
CA ASN A 174 9.39 -8.53 -13.81
C ASN A 174 9.92 -7.09 -14.03
N SER A 175 8.99 -6.12 -14.21
CA SER A 175 9.30 -4.72 -14.60
C SER A 175 9.72 -3.83 -13.43
N SER A 176 9.96 -4.36 -12.23
CA SER A 176 10.19 -3.54 -11.03
C SER A 176 11.62 -3.08 -10.79
N VAL A 177 12.59 -3.42 -11.66
CA VAL A 177 14.00 -3.06 -11.43
C VAL A 177 14.51 -1.92 -12.33
N PHE A 178 13.83 -1.59 -13.43
CA PHE A 178 14.40 -0.66 -14.44
C PHE A 178 14.05 0.82 -14.25
N GLY A 179 12.98 1.18 -13.52
CA GLY A 179 12.50 2.57 -13.47
C GLY A 179 13.29 3.52 -12.56
N ARG A 180 13.89 3.03 -11.49
CA ARG A 180 14.53 3.88 -10.47
C ARG A 180 16.02 4.14 -10.71
N SER A 181 16.69 3.24 -11.43
CA SER A 181 18.14 3.32 -11.66
C SER A 181 18.54 4.33 -12.75
N ILE A 182 17.70 4.54 -13.77
CA ILE A 182 18.05 5.39 -14.93
C ILE A 182 18.15 6.87 -14.53
N HIS A 183 17.30 7.36 -13.63
CA HIS A 183 17.37 8.76 -13.15
C HIS A 183 18.66 9.07 -12.41
N TYR A 184 19.19 8.15 -11.63
CA TYR A 184 20.46 8.35 -10.91
C TYR A 184 21.65 8.38 -11.86
N TYR A 185 21.71 7.50 -12.86
CA TYR A 185 22.77 7.50 -13.85
C TYR A 185 22.77 8.78 -14.70
N PHE A 186 21.59 9.29 -15.07
CA PHE A 186 21.48 10.53 -15.85
C PHE A 186 21.93 11.75 -15.02
N MET A 187 21.61 11.80 -13.74
CA MET A 187 22.06 12.88 -12.84
C MET A 187 23.58 12.85 -12.61
N PHE A 188 24.17 11.65 -12.45
CA PHE A 188 25.62 11.52 -12.32
C PHE A 188 26.36 11.89 -13.60
N LEU A 189 25.82 11.56 -14.77
CA LEU A 189 26.40 11.92 -16.08
C LEU A 189 26.35 13.43 -16.31
N LEU A 190 25.27 14.11 -15.98
CA LEU A 190 25.16 15.57 -16.06
C LEU A 190 26.09 16.26 -15.07
N LEU A 191 26.24 15.74 -13.84
CA LEU A 191 27.17 16.29 -12.86
C LEU A 191 28.64 16.14 -13.31
N GLY A 192 28.99 14.99 -13.88
CA GLY A 192 30.33 14.74 -14.44
C GLY A 192 30.65 15.67 -15.59
N LEU A 193 29.71 15.92 -16.50
CA LEU A 193 29.88 16.88 -17.61
C LEU A 193 30.04 18.33 -17.12
N PHE A 194 29.35 18.70 -16.05
CA PHE A 194 29.45 20.05 -15.46
C PHE A 194 30.82 20.28 -14.81
N LEU A 195 31.35 19.24 -14.12
CA LEU A 195 32.69 19.32 -13.48
C LEU A 195 33.82 19.37 -14.49
N VAL A 196 33.72 18.65 -15.61
CA VAL A 196 34.73 18.67 -16.68
C VAL A 196 34.79 20.02 -17.40
N ASN A 197 33.64 20.69 -17.59
CA ASN A 197 33.60 22.03 -18.23
C ASN A 197 34.03 23.19 -17.31
N HIS A 198 34.14 22.95 -15.99
CA HIS A 198 34.54 23.99 -15.03
C HIS A 198 36.03 23.94 -14.67
N VAL A 199 36.75 22.90 -15.10
CA VAL A 199 38.19 22.69 -14.81
C VAL A 199 39.08 23.14 -16.00
N HIS A 200 38.48 23.51 -17.14
CA HIS A 200 39.16 24.18 -18.26
C HIS A 200 38.77 25.65 -18.24
#